data_735356f9e58ef75a59944dfe5f0c208f
#
_entry.id   735356f9e58ef75a59944dfe5f0c208f
#
_cell.length_a   1.000
_cell.length_b   1.000
_cell.length_c   1.000
_cell.angle_alpha   90.00
_cell.angle_beta   90.00
_cell.angle_gamma   90.00
#
_symmetry.space_group_name_H-M   'P 1'
#
loop_
_entity.id
_entity.type
_entity.pdbx_description
1 polymer ?
#
loop_
_entity_poly.entity_id
_entity_poly.type
_entity_poly.pdbx_seq_one_letter_code
_entity_poly.pdbx_strand_id
1 'polypeptide(L)' 'MNTPETRYYIGIDGGGTKTKFLAGRGLDVIGEYTAGGCHYMQIGFDGVEELFRKGVKKVCDNAGILPEEVAFAYAGFAG' A
#
# COMPACT_ATOMS: atom_id res chain seq x y z
N MET A 1 -12.20 -19.55 -10.11
CA MET A 1 -12.49 -19.06 -8.76
C MET A 1 -11.19 -18.66 -8.08
N ASN A 2 -11.14 -17.44 -7.52
CA ASN A 2 -9.94 -17.00 -6.81
C ASN A 2 -9.93 -17.54 -5.40
N THR A 3 -8.85 -18.24 -5.04
CA THR A 3 -8.61 -18.63 -3.67
C THR A 3 -7.82 -17.54 -2.96
N PRO A 4 -7.77 -17.52 -1.62
CA PRO A 4 -6.94 -16.53 -0.90
C PRO A 4 -5.48 -16.53 -1.36
N GLU A 5 -4.94 -17.67 -1.74
CA GLU A 5 -3.55 -17.79 -2.18
C GLU A 5 -3.28 -17.13 -3.53
N THR A 6 -4.33 -16.87 -4.33
CA THR A 6 -4.16 -16.25 -5.65
C THR A 6 -4.61 -14.79 -5.70
N ARG A 7 -5.14 -14.27 -4.58
CA ARG A 7 -5.58 -12.88 -4.52
C ARG A 7 -4.41 -11.97 -4.23
N TYR A 8 -4.44 -10.81 -4.88
CA TYR A 8 -3.48 -9.76 -4.57
C TYR A 8 -4.01 -8.89 -3.44
N TYR A 9 -3.12 -8.44 -2.58
CA TYR A 9 -3.48 -7.53 -1.50
C TYR A 9 -2.40 -6.47 -1.34
N ILE A 10 -2.78 -5.34 -0.72
CA ILE A 10 -1.87 -4.25 -0.41
C ILE A 10 -1.86 -4.08 1.11
N GLY A 11 -0.66 -4.04 1.68
CA GLY A 11 -0.48 -3.68 3.08
C GLY A 11 0.22 -2.34 3.17
N ILE A 12 -0.25 -1.47 4.06
CA ILE A 12 0.32 -0.15 4.27
C ILE A 12 0.66 0.00 5.74
N ASP A 13 1.93 0.31 6.01
CA ASP A 13 2.40 0.57 7.36
C ASP A 13 2.85 2.02 7.42
N GLY A 14 2.03 2.87 8.04
CA GLY A 14 2.28 4.30 8.11
C GLY A 14 2.95 4.69 9.40
N GLY A 15 4.01 5.48 9.31
CA GLY A 15 4.70 6.03 10.45
C GLY A 15 5.02 7.50 10.24
N GLY A 16 5.62 8.12 11.26
CA GLY A 16 5.94 9.54 11.23
C GLY A 16 7.02 9.91 10.23
N THR A 17 7.95 9.01 9.95
CA THR A 17 9.10 9.29 9.07
C THR A 17 8.98 8.63 7.72
N LYS A 18 8.24 7.54 7.61
CA LYS A 18 8.06 6.84 6.34
C LYS A 18 6.79 6.02 6.34
N THR A 19 6.28 5.75 5.14
CA THR A 19 5.13 4.90 4.92
C THR A 19 5.55 3.78 3.99
N LYS A 20 5.38 2.54 4.42
CA LYS A 20 5.79 1.37 3.64
C LYS A 20 4.56 0.72 3.01
N PHE A 21 4.66 0.44 1.73
CA PHE A 21 3.61 -0.23 0.96
C PHE A 21 4.14 -1.59 0.52
N LEU A 22 3.32 -2.61 0.72
CA LEU A 22 3.62 -3.98 0.29
C LEU A 22 2.52 -4.47 -0.61
N ALA A 23 2.90 -5.13 -1.70
CA ALA A 23 1.96 -5.88 -2.51
C ALA A 23 2.26 -7.36 -2.30
N GLY A 24 1.23 -8.13 -2.04
CA GLY A 24 1.39 -9.55 -1.76
C GLY A 24 0.41 -10.40 -2.54
N ARG A 25 0.76 -11.66 -2.66
CA ARG A 25 -0.08 -12.69 -3.24
C ARG A 25 0.08 -13.94 -2.39
N GLY A 26 -1.01 -14.30 -1.69
CA GLY A 26 -0.91 -15.40 -0.72
C GLY A 26 0.05 -15.03 0.40
N LEU A 27 1.08 -15.82 0.59
CA LEU A 27 2.11 -15.58 1.61
C LEU A 27 3.34 -14.86 1.06
N ASP A 28 3.36 -14.57 -0.23
CA ASP A 28 4.52 -13.97 -0.87
C ASP A 28 4.37 -12.46 -1.02
N VAL A 29 5.41 -11.72 -0.66
CA VAL A 29 5.51 -10.30 -0.96
C VAL A 29 6.10 -10.19 -2.36
N ILE A 30 5.34 -9.59 -3.28
CA ILE A 30 5.72 -9.48 -4.68
C ILE A 30 6.15 -8.08 -5.08
N GLY A 31 5.97 -7.09 -4.22
CA GLY A 31 6.45 -5.74 -4.48
C GLY A 31 6.45 -4.91 -3.21
N GLU A 32 7.32 -3.90 -3.18
CA GLU A 32 7.44 -2.98 -2.06
C GLU A 32 7.66 -1.57 -2.58
N TYR A 33 7.21 -0.59 -1.80
CA TYR A 33 7.46 0.82 -2.08
C TYR A 33 7.44 1.58 -0.75
N THR A 34 8.39 2.47 -0.55
CA THR A 34 8.46 3.31 0.64
C THR A 34 8.34 4.77 0.26
N ALA A 35 7.39 5.46 0.87
CA ALA A 35 7.18 6.89 0.70
C ALA A 35 7.54 7.64 1.97
N GLY A 36 7.42 8.96 1.95
CA GLY A 36 7.64 9.80 3.11
C GLY A 36 6.60 9.57 4.20
N GLY A 37 6.77 10.25 5.31
CA GLY A 37 5.94 10.06 6.49
C GLY A 37 4.48 10.45 6.27
N CYS A 38 3.63 9.87 7.09
CA CYS A 38 2.18 10.03 7.02
C CYS A 38 1.70 10.91 8.17
N HIS A 39 2.20 12.15 8.25
CA HIS A 39 1.78 13.11 9.26
C HIS A 39 0.58 13.91 8.75
N TYR A 40 -0.63 13.40 8.99
CA TYR A 40 -1.81 14.08 8.49
C TYR A 40 -2.00 15.48 9.10
N MET A 41 -1.41 15.73 10.27
CA MET A 41 -1.40 17.07 10.87
C MET A 41 -0.66 18.08 10.01
N GLN A 42 0.30 17.63 9.20
CA GLN A 42 1.09 18.48 8.33
C GLN A 42 0.56 18.52 6.90
N ILE A 43 0.08 17.39 6.40
CA ILE A 43 -0.34 17.27 4.99
C ILE A 43 -1.85 17.22 4.81
N GLY A 44 -2.60 17.08 5.92
CA GLY A 44 -4.06 17.01 5.88
C GLY A 44 -4.60 15.70 5.32
N PHE A 45 -5.92 15.56 5.32
CA PHE A 45 -6.57 14.36 4.79
C PHE A 45 -6.35 14.19 3.29
N ASP A 46 -6.38 15.30 2.53
CA ASP A 46 -6.14 15.24 1.09
C ASP A 46 -4.74 14.77 0.78
N GLY A 47 -3.76 15.22 1.57
CA GLY A 47 -2.38 14.79 1.42
C GLY A 47 -2.19 13.31 1.72
N VAL A 48 -2.84 12.81 2.77
CA VAL A 48 -2.79 11.39 3.13
C VAL A 48 -3.44 10.55 2.04
N GLU A 49 -4.60 10.97 1.53
CA GLU A 49 -5.28 10.26 0.46
C GLU A 49 -4.42 10.18 -0.79
N GLU A 50 -3.77 11.28 -1.15
CA GLU A 50 -2.91 11.30 -2.33
C GLU A 50 -1.66 10.45 -2.11
N LEU A 51 -1.08 10.48 -0.91
CA LEU A 51 0.05 9.64 -0.56
C LEU A 51 -0.31 8.15 -0.75
N PHE A 52 -1.47 7.75 -0.26
CA PHE A 52 -1.92 6.37 -0.37
C PHE A 52 -2.19 5.99 -1.83
N ARG A 53 -2.86 6.87 -2.57
CA ARG A 53 -3.15 6.62 -3.98
C ARG A 53 -1.88 6.43 -4.79
N LYS A 54 -0.91 7.32 -4.62
CA LYS A 54 0.38 7.23 -5.32
C LYS A 54 1.16 6.00 -4.87
N GLY A 55 1.16 5.72 -3.57
CA GLY A 55 1.88 4.57 -3.03
C GLY A 55 1.32 3.25 -3.54
N VAL A 56 0.00 3.12 -3.57
CA VAL A 56 -0.64 1.91 -4.11
C VAL A 56 -0.29 1.74 -5.59
N LYS A 57 -0.33 2.83 -6.36
CA LYS A 57 0.03 2.76 -7.77
C LYS A 57 1.48 2.33 -7.94
N LYS A 58 2.39 2.92 -7.18
CA LYS A 58 3.81 2.61 -7.26
C LYS A 58 4.11 1.17 -6.86
N VAL A 59 3.51 0.69 -5.77
CA VAL A 59 3.76 -0.68 -5.33
C VAL A 59 3.17 -1.69 -6.32
N CYS A 60 2.03 -1.38 -6.91
CA CYS A 60 1.45 -2.24 -7.96
C CYS A 60 2.36 -2.28 -9.19
N ASP A 61 2.90 -1.12 -9.59
CA ASP A 61 3.86 -1.07 -10.71
C ASP A 61 5.10 -1.93 -10.40
N ASN A 62 5.62 -1.83 -9.17
CA ASN A 62 6.78 -2.60 -8.76
C ASN A 62 6.49 -4.11 -8.72
N ALA A 63 5.26 -4.46 -8.38
CA ALA A 63 4.82 -5.86 -8.33
C ALA A 63 4.42 -6.42 -9.70
N GLY A 64 4.25 -5.56 -10.70
CA GLY A 64 3.80 -5.97 -12.02
C GLY A 64 2.32 -6.30 -12.08
N ILE A 65 1.50 -5.67 -11.24
CA ILE A 65 0.05 -5.87 -11.23
C ILE A 65 -0.66 -4.54 -11.44
N LEU A 66 -1.94 -4.60 -11.78
CA LEU A 66 -2.77 -3.41 -11.91
C LEU A 66 -3.52 -3.17 -10.59
N PRO A 67 -3.76 -1.90 -10.20
CA PRO A 67 -4.53 -1.61 -8.98
C PRO A 67 -5.90 -2.29 -8.94
N GLU A 68 -6.57 -2.41 -10.09
CA GLU A 68 -7.88 -3.06 -10.17
C GLU A 68 -7.83 -4.58 -9.91
N GLU A 69 -6.65 -5.18 -9.94
CA GLU A 69 -6.46 -6.59 -9.63
C GLU A 69 -6.37 -6.85 -8.12
N VAL A 70 -6.23 -5.79 -7.32
CA VAL A 70 -6.11 -5.91 -5.87
C VAL A 70 -7.47 -6.26 -5.26
N ALA A 71 -7.51 -7.35 -4.51
CA ALA A 71 -8.75 -7.82 -3.90
C ALA A 71 -9.08 -7.03 -2.62
N PHE A 72 -8.06 -6.64 -1.86
CA PHE A 72 -8.27 -5.88 -0.63
C PHE A 72 -6.98 -5.15 -0.25
N ALA A 73 -7.14 -4.13 0.57
CA ALA A 73 -6.02 -3.37 1.12
C ALA A 73 -6.29 -3.11 2.60
N TYR A 74 -5.23 -3.06 3.39
CA TYR A 74 -5.34 -2.71 4.81
C TYR A 74 -4.19 -1.78 5.18
N ALA A 75 -4.44 -0.95 6.18
CA ALA A 75 -3.45 0.02 6.63
C ALA A 75 -3.35 0.00 8.14
N GLY A 76 -2.12 0.05 8.64
CA GLY A 76 -1.83 0.22 10.05
C GLY A 76 -1.00 1.48 10.24
N PHE A 77 -1.23 2.17 11.36
CA PHE A 77 -0.49 3.39 11.68
C PHE A 77 0.14 3.25 13.06
N ALA A 78 1.45 3.46 13.11
CA ALA A 78 2.19 3.54 14.36
C ALA A 78 2.57 5.01 14.55
N GLY A 79 2.09 5.58 15.60
CA GLY A 79 2.20 6.94 15.82
C GLY A 79 3.18 7.55 16.60
#